data_f1f6bcdf3bf256feaa9b0d07b1eeb625
#
_entry.id   f1f6bcdf3bf256feaa9b0d07b1eeb625
#
_cell.length_a   1.000
_cell.length_b   1.000
_cell.length_c   1.000
_cell.angle_alpha   90.00
_cell.angle_beta   90.00
_cell.angle_gamma   90.00
#
_symmetry.space_group_name_H-M   'P 1'
#
loop_
_entity.id
_entity.type
_entity.pdbx_description
1 polymer ?
#
loop_
_entity_poly.entity_id
_entity_poly.type
_entity_poly.pdbx_seq_one_letter_code
_entity_poly.pdbx_strand_id
1 'polypeptide(L)'
;MKVASSTVALGLLAATGSAEPIKRMSKYDLPLVEDKALVDSVLLEDLLGCAQDLEDIAYATSRKNRVHGSEGHLNSVKYFQEQLASVGDYYDVELQEFTTEVTLQSQAALTINGETVEAGGFSFGNNGTWADVPLVPVANIGCNAEDHPDTLSGAVALIARGDCTFVQKLTLAGEKGAIGAIIYNNAEAGLAAGTLGGVNDLIPVGGVSRADGLRFVEQIEAGTTLSSAGDFWQYIDNATSYNVVASSKYGDANNVLFLGAHSDSVEAGPGINDNGSGSCGLLTIAKALAKWRTNNQVRFAWWTAEEEGLLGAEHYVDITAASELDKVRLYLNFDMIASPNYVLGIYDGDGSTFNLSGPAGSADVERLFEEWYASQDLPFVGSEFSGRSDYGPFLDVGIPCGGLDTGADGVKTDAEVTAFGGTAGIWYDPNYHSAADNVTNLNLDAFNATGKAMAHAVATYGKSWEGFPTRNATALTRRIAGAAPNKYTPYMRKMSRRGKKTY
;
A
#
# COMPACT_ATOMS: atom_id res chain seq x y z
N MET A 1 -9.42 -73.58 -42.84
CA MET A 1 -10.22 -72.59 -42.08
C MET A 1 -9.73 -71.22 -42.47
N LYS A 2 -10.57 -70.46 -43.19
CA LYS A 2 -10.25 -69.10 -43.63
C LYS A 2 -10.81 -68.16 -42.55
N VAL A 3 -9.94 -67.31 -42.02
CA VAL A 3 -10.32 -66.20 -41.12
C VAL A 3 -10.48 -64.93 -41.97
N ALA A 4 -11.69 -64.37 -41.97
CA ALA A 4 -12.00 -63.13 -42.67
C ALA A 4 -11.62 -61.92 -41.81
N SER A 5 -10.80 -61.02 -42.33
CA SER A 5 -10.50 -59.72 -41.72
C SER A 5 -11.56 -58.70 -42.16
N SER A 6 -12.30 -58.16 -41.21
CA SER A 6 -13.23 -57.04 -41.44
C SER A 6 -12.52 -55.73 -41.14
N THR A 7 -12.34 -54.92 -42.17
CA THR A 7 -11.80 -53.57 -42.07
C THR A 7 -12.94 -52.60 -41.81
N VAL A 8 -12.92 -51.94 -40.60
CA VAL A 8 -13.83 -50.88 -40.28
C VAL A 8 -13.19 -49.52 -40.74
N ALA A 9 -13.81 -48.89 -41.70
CA ALA A 9 -13.41 -47.54 -42.13
C ALA A 9 -14.04 -46.51 -41.19
N LEU A 10 -13.21 -45.79 -40.41
CA LEU A 10 -13.64 -44.63 -39.67
C LEU A 10 -13.68 -43.41 -40.60
N GLY A 11 -14.87 -42.94 -40.93
CA GLY A 11 -15.08 -41.69 -41.62
C GLY A 11 -14.84 -40.49 -40.71
N LEU A 12 -13.78 -39.69 -40.93
CA LEU A 12 -13.61 -38.39 -40.33
C LEU A 12 -14.59 -37.40 -41.02
N LEU A 13 -15.65 -37.01 -40.31
CA LEU A 13 -16.41 -35.80 -40.66
C LEU A 13 -15.59 -34.58 -40.22
N ALA A 14 -14.96 -33.90 -41.18
CA ALA A 14 -14.41 -32.58 -40.98
C ALA A 14 -15.57 -31.57 -40.86
N ALA A 15 -15.92 -31.17 -39.68
CA ALA A 15 -16.78 -30.00 -39.45
C ALA A 15 -15.98 -28.75 -39.79
N THR A 16 -16.18 -28.20 -40.97
CA THR A 16 -15.73 -26.84 -41.33
C THR A 16 -16.66 -25.83 -40.66
N GLY A 17 -16.46 -25.62 -39.37
CA GLY A 17 -17.00 -24.45 -38.70
C GLY A 17 -16.24 -23.23 -39.21
N SER A 18 -16.86 -22.44 -40.09
CA SER A 18 -16.42 -21.08 -40.37
C SER A 18 -16.51 -20.29 -39.10
N ALA A 19 -15.38 -20.08 -38.41
CA ALA A 19 -15.31 -19.06 -37.36
C ALA A 19 -15.64 -17.73 -38.03
N GLU A 20 -16.80 -17.17 -37.69
CA GLU A 20 -17.09 -15.78 -38.07
C GLU A 20 -15.94 -14.91 -37.54
N PRO A 21 -15.39 -13.99 -38.36
CA PRO A 21 -14.37 -13.09 -37.86
C PRO A 21 -14.98 -12.28 -36.71
N ILE A 22 -14.33 -12.34 -35.55
CA ILE A 22 -14.68 -11.50 -34.38
C ILE A 22 -14.73 -10.07 -34.92
N LYS A 23 -15.95 -9.54 -34.98
CA LYS A 23 -16.20 -8.18 -35.46
C LYS A 23 -15.45 -7.26 -34.51
N ARG A 24 -14.35 -6.66 -34.96
CA ARG A 24 -13.66 -5.61 -34.20
C ARG A 24 -14.71 -4.56 -33.87
N MET A 25 -15.10 -4.45 -32.61
CA MET A 25 -16.04 -3.42 -32.17
C MET A 25 -15.41 -2.08 -32.50
N SER A 26 -16.18 -1.21 -33.14
CA SER A 26 -15.78 0.16 -33.40
C SER A 26 -15.59 0.87 -32.04
N LYS A 27 -14.64 1.82 -31.95
CA LYS A 27 -14.44 2.67 -30.78
C LYS A 27 -15.72 3.33 -30.24
N TYR A 28 -16.78 3.37 -31.03
CA TYR A 28 -18.09 3.99 -30.74
C TYR A 28 -19.21 2.97 -30.45
N ASP A 29 -18.91 1.67 -30.42
CA ASP A 29 -19.95 0.64 -30.24
C ASP A 29 -20.33 0.45 -28.76
N LEU A 30 -19.50 0.91 -27.80
CA LEU A 30 -19.80 0.88 -26.38
C LEU A 30 -20.61 2.13 -25.96
N PRO A 31 -21.60 1.98 -25.06
CA PRO A 31 -22.29 3.12 -24.47
C PRO A 31 -21.33 3.96 -23.62
N LEU A 32 -21.60 5.26 -23.49
CA LEU A 32 -20.86 6.13 -22.57
C LEU A 32 -21.13 5.67 -21.13
N VAL A 33 -20.11 5.74 -20.29
CA VAL A 33 -20.23 5.37 -18.89
C VAL A 33 -21.30 6.20 -18.19
N GLU A 34 -22.15 5.50 -17.44
CA GLU A 34 -23.21 6.09 -16.62
C GLU A 34 -22.93 5.76 -15.15
N ASP A 35 -22.98 6.77 -14.29
CA ASP A 35 -22.60 6.70 -12.88
C ASP A 35 -23.31 5.55 -12.15
N LYS A 36 -24.63 5.61 -12.08
CA LYS A 36 -25.42 4.59 -11.40
C LYS A 36 -25.17 3.18 -11.94
N ALA A 37 -24.98 3.03 -13.24
CA ALA A 37 -24.81 1.72 -13.86
C ALA A 37 -23.42 1.13 -13.55
N LEU A 38 -22.36 1.96 -13.48
CA LEU A 38 -21.03 1.50 -13.07
C LEU A 38 -21.01 1.17 -11.58
N VAL A 39 -21.59 2.03 -10.73
CA VAL A 39 -21.71 1.81 -9.28
C VAL A 39 -22.46 0.50 -8.98
N ASP A 40 -23.60 0.28 -9.65
CA ASP A 40 -24.40 -0.96 -9.50
C ASP A 40 -23.64 -2.23 -9.99
N SER A 41 -22.63 -2.05 -10.82
CA SER A 41 -21.80 -3.16 -11.33
C SER A 41 -20.68 -3.58 -10.37
N VAL A 42 -20.42 -2.81 -9.31
CA VAL A 42 -19.49 -3.20 -8.25
C VAL A 42 -20.23 -4.10 -7.26
N LEU A 43 -19.96 -5.40 -7.34
CA LEU A 43 -20.58 -6.39 -6.48
C LEU A 43 -19.60 -6.81 -5.37
N LEU A 44 -20.12 -6.93 -4.15
CA LEU A 44 -19.30 -7.38 -3.02
C LEU A 44 -18.71 -8.78 -3.25
N GLU A 45 -19.43 -9.65 -3.96
CA GLU A 45 -18.96 -10.98 -4.33
C GLU A 45 -17.72 -10.95 -5.25
N ASP A 46 -17.62 -9.97 -6.16
CA ASP A 46 -16.46 -9.81 -7.03
C ASP A 46 -15.24 -9.28 -6.25
N LEU A 47 -15.47 -8.35 -5.32
CA LEU A 47 -14.43 -7.83 -4.41
C LEU A 47 -13.86 -8.94 -3.54
N LEU A 48 -14.74 -9.73 -2.90
CA LEU A 48 -14.35 -10.85 -2.04
C LEU A 48 -13.70 -11.99 -2.83
N GLY A 49 -14.20 -12.29 -4.03
CA GLY A 49 -13.62 -13.31 -4.89
C GLY A 49 -12.16 -12.98 -5.24
N CYS A 50 -11.89 -11.72 -5.59
CA CYS A 50 -10.52 -11.26 -5.83
C CYS A 50 -9.66 -11.32 -4.56
N ALA A 51 -10.18 -10.89 -3.41
CA ALA A 51 -9.47 -10.94 -2.13
C ALA A 51 -9.08 -12.39 -1.75
N GLN A 52 -10.01 -13.34 -1.95
CA GLN A 52 -9.74 -14.76 -1.75
C GLN A 52 -8.69 -15.30 -2.72
N ASP A 53 -8.76 -14.93 -4.01
CA ASP A 53 -7.75 -15.34 -4.98
C ASP A 53 -6.34 -14.86 -4.58
N LEU A 54 -6.20 -13.62 -4.07
CA LEU A 54 -4.92 -13.10 -3.58
C LEU A 54 -4.43 -13.82 -2.33
N GLU A 55 -5.32 -14.17 -1.39
CA GLU A 55 -4.97 -14.99 -0.24
C GLU A 55 -4.52 -16.39 -0.66
N ASP A 56 -5.25 -17.05 -1.56
CA ASP A 56 -4.91 -18.36 -2.07
C ASP A 56 -3.55 -18.34 -2.79
N ILE A 57 -3.25 -17.28 -3.56
CA ILE A 57 -1.95 -17.05 -4.19
C ILE A 57 -0.84 -16.95 -3.14
N ALA A 58 -1.03 -16.15 -2.10
CA ALA A 58 -0.06 -16.01 -1.02
C ALA A 58 0.16 -17.35 -0.30
N TYR A 59 -0.92 -18.02 0.09
CA TYR A 59 -0.86 -19.27 0.86
C TYR A 59 -0.40 -20.49 0.06
N ALA A 60 -0.44 -20.44 -1.27
CA ALA A 60 0.18 -21.44 -2.13
C ALA A 60 1.71 -21.44 -2.03
N THR A 61 2.31 -20.40 -1.49
CA THR A 61 3.77 -20.25 -1.33
C THR A 61 4.21 -20.62 0.09
N SER A 62 5.48 -20.98 0.25
CA SER A 62 6.05 -21.31 1.56
C SER A 62 6.09 -20.10 2.51
N ARG A 63 6.18 -18.89 1.98
CA ARG A 63 6.27 -17.64 2.75
C ARG A 63 4.90 -17.08 3.15
N LYS A 64 3.84 -17.46 2.45
CA LYS A 64 2.47 -17.01 2.67
C LYS A 64 2.30 -15.49 2.60
N ASN A 65 3.07 -14.84 1.75
CA ASN A 65 3.03 -13.40 1.55
C ASN A 65 3.14 -13.04 0.06
N ARG A 66 3.06 -11.74 -0.23
CA ARG A 66 3.15 -11.16 -1.57
C ARG A 66 4.22 -10.07 -1.64
N VAL A 67 5.29 -10.19 -0.85
CA VAL A 67 6.44 -9.27 -0.85
C VAL A 67 7.00 -9.09 -2.25
N HIS A 68 7.43 -7.88 -2.60
CA HIS A 68 8.05 -7.56 -3.88
C HIS A 68 9.09 -8.62 -4.30
N GLY A 69 8.95 -9.14 -5.51
CA GLY A 69 9.84 -10.16 -6.08
C GLY A 69 9.66 -11.57 -5.51
N SER A 70 8.79 -11.78 -4.51
CA SER A 70 8.44 -13.12 -4.05
C SER A 70 7.60 -13.88 -5.06
N GLU A 71 7.56 -15.22 -4.93
CA GLU A 71 6.67 -16.06 -5.77
C GLU A 71 5.19 -15.64 -5.61
N GLY A 72 4.76 -15.28 -4.39
CA GLY A 72 3.40 -14.77 -4.16
C GLY A 72 3.11 -13.49 -4.94
N HIS A 73 4.02 -12.51 -4.91
CA HIS A 73 3.82 -11.29 -5.66
C HIS A 73 3.87 -11.50 -7.18
N LEU A 74 4.82 -12.27 -7.69
CA LEU A 74 4.90 -12.58 -9.13
C LEU A 74 3.64 -13.30 -9.63
N ASN A 75 3.05 -14.18 -8.82
CA ASN A 75 1.78 -14.83 -9.12
C ASN A 75 0.60 -13.84 -9.05
N SER A 76 0.62 -12.85 -8.14
CA SER A 76 -0.38 -11.77 -8.10
C SER A 76 -0.31 -10.88 -9.34
N VAL A 77 0.88 -10.50 -9.79
CA VAL A 77 1.09 -9.77 -11.06
C VAL A 77 0.48 -10.54 -12.24
N LYS A 78 0.75 -11.83 -12.32
CA LYS A 78 0.19 -12.70 -13.36
C LYS A 78 -1.34 -12.78 -13.27
N TYR A 79 -1.88 -12.91 -12.06
CA TYR A 79 -3.32 -12.90 -11.81
C TYR A 79 -3.99 -11.62 -12.34
N PHE A 80 -3.48 -10.43 -11.99
CA PHE A 80 -4.01 -9.17 -12.51
C PHE A 80 -3.94 -9.11 -14.03
N GLN A 81 -2.85 -9.54 -14.64
CA GLN A 81 -2.69 -9.58 -16.09
C GLN A 81 -3.73 -10.49 -16.75
N GLU A 82 -3.94 -11.69 -16.21
CA GLU A 82 -4.94 -12.65 -16.71
C GLU A 82 -6.38 -12.13 -16.54
N GLN A 83 -6.69 -11.50 -15.40
CA GLN A 83 -7.99 -10.90 -15.16
C GLN A 83 -8.27 -9.73 -16.11
N LEU A 84 -7.29 -8.88 -16.37
CA LEU A 84 -7.42 -7.79 -17.35
C LEU A 84 -7.56 -8.33 -18.78
N ALA A 85 -6.87 -9.39 -19.13
CA ALA A 85 -7.03 -10.04 -20.43
C ALA A 85 -8.42 -10.66 -20.61
N SER A 86 -9.10 -11.06 -19.54
CA SER A 86 -10.44 -11.65 -19.58
C SER A 86 -11.52 -10.71 -20.15
N VAL A 87 -11.31 -9.40 -20.08
CA VAL A 87 -12.22 -8.39 -20.65
C VAL A 87 -11.91 -8.05 -22.12
N GLY A 88 -11.07 -8.85 -22.76
CA GLY A 88 -10.73 -8.72 -24.18
C GLY A 88 -9.75 -7.59 -24.46
N ASP A 89 -9.92 -6.91 -25.58
CA ASP A 89 -8.99 -5.87 -26.07
C ASP A 89 -9.36 -4.47 -25.55
N TYR A 90 -9.82 -4.36 -24.29
CA TYR A 90 -10.23 -3.07 -23.72
C TYR A 90 -9.05 -2.25 -23.21
N TYR A 91 -8.04 -2.90 -22.64
CA TYR A 91 -6.86 -2.25 -22.07
C TYR A 91 -5.60 -2.52 -22.88
N ASP A 92 -4.70 -1.54 -22.91
CA ASP A 92 -3.29 -1.75 -23.15
C ASP A 92 -2.65 -1.99 -21.78
N VAL A 93 -2.11 -3.19 -21.55
CA VAL A 93 -1.51 -3.60 -20.27
C VAL A 93 0.01 -3.64 -20.43
N GLU A 94 0.69 -2.84 -19.64
CA GLU A 94 2.14 -2.77 -19.53
C GLU A 94 2.61 -3.38 -18.20
N LEU A 95 3.65 -4.21 -18.27
CA LEU A 95 4.40 -4.67 -17.09
C LEU A 95 5.70 -3.88 -17.04
N GLN A 96 5.84 -3.02 -16.03
CA GLN A 96 7.08 -2.28 -15.81
C GLN A 96 7.97 -3.06 -14.86
N GLU A 97 9.03 -3.63 -15.41
CA GLU A 97 10.04 -4.34 -14.63
C GLU A 97 10.79 -3.38 -13.72
N PHE A 98 10.88 -3.74 -12.46
CA PHE A 98 11.54 -2.96 -11.44
C PHE A 98 12.33 -3.87 -10.51
N THR A 99 13.59 -3.51 -10.28
CA THR A 99 14.50 -4.23 -9.39
C THR A 99 14.92 -3.30 -8.25
N THR A 100 14.74 -3.75 -7.02
CA THR A 100 15.17 -3.02 -5.83
C THR A 100 15.64 -3.98 -4.75
N GLU A 101 16.40 -3.47 -3.78
CA GLU A 101 16.72 -4.21 -2.56
C GLU A 101 15.46 -4.34 -1.71
N VAL A 102 15.25 -5.55 -1.16
CA VAL A 102 14.14 -5.86 -0.25
C VAL A 102 14.62 -6.75 0.87
N THR A 103 13.94 -6.71 2.00
CA THR A 103 14.15 -7.67 3.09
C THR A 103 13.45 -8.98 2.74
N LEU A 104 14.22 -9.96 2.31
CA LEU A 104 13.72 -11.27 1.90
C LEU A 104 13.47 -12.21 3.07
N GLN A 105 14.18 -12.06 4.18
CA GLN A 105 14.03 -12.84 5.40
C GLN A 105 14.42 -12.00 6.60
N SER A 106 13.72 -12.19 7.72
CA SER A 106 14.09 -11.63 9.00
C SER A 106 13.97 -12.67 10.10
N GLN A 107 14.82 -12.58 11.10
CA GLN A 107 14.76 -13.35 12.34
C GLN A 107 15.08 -12.44 13.51
N ALA A 108 14.33 -12.59 14.59
CA ALA A 108 14.52 -11.85 15.81
C ALA A 108 14.48 -12.80 17.00
N ALA A 109 15.49 -12.75 17.85
CA ALA A 109 15.49 -13.42 19.13
C ALA A 109 15.83 -12.41 20.22
N LEU A 110 15.01 -12.34 21.25
CA LEU A 110 15.19 -11.40 22.36
C LEU A 110 14.96 -12.08 23.70
N THR A 111 15.85 -11.82 24.66
CA THR A 111 15.62 -12.16 26.05
C THR A 111 15.84 -10.94 26.94
N ILE A 112 15.00 -10.79 27.97
CA ILE A 112 15.13 -9.76 28.99
C ILE A 112 15.22 -10.46 30.34
N ASN A 113 16.33 -10.22 31.07
CA ASN A 113 16.68 -10.93 32.30
C ASN A 113 16.62 -12.47 32.18
N GLY A 114 16.96 -13.00 30.97
CA GLY A 114 16.94 -14.43 30.67
C GLY A 114 15.57 -15.00 30.30
N GLU A 115 14.50 -14.21 30.31
CA GLU A 115 13.17 -14.61 29.83
C GLU A 115 13.05 -14.31 28.33
N THR A 116 12.59 -15.29 27.54
CA THR A 116 12.32 -15.10 26.11
C THR A 116 11.14 -14.15 25.92
N VAL A 117 11.32 -13.14 25.08
CA VAL A 117 10.31 -12.15 24.69
C VAL A 117 10.03 -12.31 23.21
N GLU A 118 8.76 -12.30 22.84
CA GLU A 118 8.37 -12.30 21.44
C GLU A 118 8.85 -10.99 20.79
N ALA A 119 9.58 -11.10 19.68
CA ALA A 119 10.14 -9.94 18.98
C ALA A 119 10.08 -10.12 17.47
N GLY A 120 9.92 -9.02 16.73
CA GLY A 120 9.95 -8.95 15.27
C GLY A 120 11.11 -8.10 14.77
N GLY A 121 11.55 -8.33 13.53
CA GLY A 121 12.48 -7.46 12.83
C GLY A 121 11.78 -6.28 12.16
N PHE A 122 12.56 -5.28 11.75
CA PHE A 122 12.11 -4.18 10.89
C PHE A 122 12.69 -4.38 9.51
N SER A 123 11.93 -4.14 8.44
CA SER A 123 12.48 -4.17 7.08
C SER A 123 13.67 -3.21 6.97
N PHE A 124 14.75 -3.68 6.35
CA PHE A 124 16.07 -3.01 6.29
C PHE A 124 16.74 -2.75 7.64
N GLY A 125 16.33 -3.42 8.72
CA GLY A 125 17.04 -3.39 9.98
C GLY A 125 18.43 -4.01 9.85
N ASN A 126 19.41 -3.49 10.58
CA ASN A 126 20.76 -4.04 10.54
C ASN A 126 20.89 -5.32 11.38
N ASN A 127 21.74 -6.21 10.94
CA ASN A 127 22.13 -7.40 11.69
C ASN A 127 22.94 -7.00 12.93
N GLY A 128 22.66 -7.65 14.06
CA GLY A 128 23.41 -7.41 15.26
C GLY A 128 23.05 -8.33 16.41
N THR A 129 24.06 -8.60 17.22
CA THR A 129 23.92 -9.43 18.42
C THR A 129 24.49 -8.71 19.63
N TRP A 130 23.85 -8.87 20.78
CA TRP A 130 24.36 -8.41 22.06
C TRP A 130 23.93 -9.38 23.18
N ALA A 131 24.68 -9.38 24.28
CA ALA A 131 24.39 -10.20 25.45
C ALA A 131 24.72 -9.43 26.73
N ASP A 132 23.87 -9.60 27.73
CA ASP A 132 24.03 -8.98 29.06
C ASP A 132 24.20 -7.44 29.04
N VAL A 133 23.46 -6.77 28.16
CA VAL A 133 23.50 -5.33 27.97
C VAL A 133 22.32 -4.65 28.66
N PRO A 134 22.55 -3.56 29.41
CA PRO A 134 21.45 -2.82 30.04
C PRO A 134 20.39 -2.33 29.03
N LEU A 135 19.13 -2.49 29.39
CA LEU A 135 17.99 -1.90 28.67
C LEU A 135 17.66 -0.54 29.31
N VAL A 136 17.70 0.53 28.50
CA VAL A 136 17.51 1.92 28.98
C VAL A 136 16.33 2.56 28.29
N PRO A 137 15.30 3.03 29.02
CA PRO A 137 14.16 3.68 28.44
C PRO A 137 14.51 5.06 27.89
N VAL A 138 13.92 5.39 26.75
CA VAL A 138 13.95 6.71 26.14
C VAL A 138 12.69 7.46 26.56
N ALA A 139 12.82 8.72 26.93
CA ALA A 139 11.70 9.53 27.38
C ALA A 139 10.71 9.82 26.24
N ASN A 140 9.47 10.11 26.60
CA ASN A 140 8.39 10.38 25.66
C ASN A 140 8.30 9.26 24.57
N ILE A 141 8.38 9.66 23.30
CA ILE A 141 8.39 8.74 22.15
C ILE A 141 9.73 8.77 21.40
N GLY A 142 10.76 9.41 21.95
CA GLY A 142 12.11 9.45 21.39
C GLY A 142 12.26 10.21 20.08
N CYS A 143 11.46 11.25 19.86
CA CYS A 143 11.53 12.05 18.64
C CYS A 143 12.51 13.23 18.73
N ASN A 144 12.99 13.58 19.91
CA ASN A 144 13.91 14.70 20.12
C ASN A 144 15.21 14.22 20.77
N ALA A 145 16.32 14.93 20.54
CA ALA A 145 17.60 14.57 21.10
C ALA A 145 17.62 14.56 22.64
N GLU A 146 16.86 15.44 23.26
CA GLU A 146 16.69 15.52 24.72
C GLU A 146 15.93 14.35 25.33
N ASP A 147 15.16 13.58 24.54
CA ASP A 147 14.46 12.38 25.00
C ASP A 147 15.44 11.22 25.28
N HIS A 148 16.62 11.27 24.68
CA HIS A 148 17.64 10.22 24.72
C HIS A 148 18.70 10.51 25.80
N PRO A 149 18.71 9.76 26.93
CA PRO A 149 19.64 10.01 28.03
C PRO A 149 21.08 9.58 27.68
N ASP A 150 22.07 10.22 28.32
CA ASP A 150 23.49 9.88 28.12
C ASP A 150 23.84 8.47 28.64
N THR A 151 22.97 7.86 29.46
CA THR A 151 23.10 6.45 29.90
C THR A 151 22.89 5.42 28.80
N LEU A 152 22.49 5.85 27.59
CA LEU A 152 22.40 4.98 26.40
C LEU A 152 23.75 4.52 25.89
N SER A 153 24.85 5.16 26.26
CA SER A 153 26.19 4.76 25.80
C SER A 153 26.52 3.31 26.19
N GLY A 154 26.63 2.42 25.21
CA GLY A 154 26.88 0.99 25.40
C GLY A 154 25.64 0.19 25.86
N ALA A 155 24.44 0.78 25.87
CA ALA A 155 23.18 0.16 26.25
C ALA A 155 22.29 -0.12 25.05
N VAL A 156 21.16 -0.80 25.28
CA VAL A 156 20.08 -0.97 24.31
C VAL A 156 18.96 0.02 24.65
N ALA A 157 18.52 0.80 23.67
CA ALA A 157 17.46 1.78 23.85
C ALA A 157 16.08 1.11 23.85
N LEU A 158 15.22 1.41 24.80
CA LEU A 158 13.81 1.02 24.81
C LEU A 158 12.97 2.24 24.44
N ILE A 159 12.31 2.21 23.25
CA ILE A 159 11.69 3.39 22.63
C ILE A 159 10.22 3.09 22.31
N ALA A 160 9.32 4.04 22.58
CA ALA A 160 7.93 3.94 22.17
C ALA A 160 7.78 4.18 20.65
N ARG A 161 6.91 3.40 19.98
CA ARG A 161 6.40 3.74 18.63
C ARG A 161 5.55 5.01 18.71
N GLY A 162 5.56 5.84 17.66
CA GLY A 162 4.70 7.03 17.51
C GLY A 162 5.41 8.18 16.78
N ASP A 163 4.63 9.07 16.22
CA ASP A 163 4.85 10.35 15.54
C ASP A 163 6.01 10.41 14.53
N CYS A 164 7.26 10.31 14.96
CA CYS A 164 8.42 10.40 14.06
C CYS A 164 8.87 9.04 13.53
N THR A 165 9.64 9.07 12.44
CA THR A 165 10.12 7.86 11.77
C THR A 165 11.03 7.01 12.67
N PHE A 166 11.05 5.70 12.43
CA PHE A 166 11.97 4.78 13.12
C PHE A 166 13.43 5.18 12.89
N VAL A 167 13.76 5.61 11.68
CA VAL A 167 15.09 6.11 11.32
C VAL A 167 15.52 7.27 12.22
N GLN A 168 14.64 8.23 12.48
CA GLN A 168 14.93 9.36 13.38
C GLN A 168 15.20 8.88 14.81
N LYS A 169 14.37 7.98 15.33
CA LYS A 169 14.55 7.40 16.67
C LYS A 169 15.88 6.65 16.80
N LEU A 170 16.21 5.82 15.82
CA LEU A 170 17.44 5.03 15.80
C LEU A 170 18.68 5.90 15.60
N THR A 171 18.61 6.95 14.78
CA THR A 171 19.68 7.93 14.60
C THR A 171 20.02 8.61 15.94
N LEU A 172 18.99 9.13 16.62
CA LEU A 172 19.19 9.83 17.90
C LEU A 172 19.72 8.89 19.00
N ALA A 173 19.21 7.65 19.05
CA ALA A 173 19.73 6.65 19.99
C ALA A 173 21.19 6.27 19.69
N GLY A 174 21.54 6.07 18.41
CA GLY A 174 22.90 5.80 17.98
C GLY A 174 23.87 6.94 18.24
N GLU A 175 23.45 8.20 18.05
CA GLU A 175 24.25 9.40 18.40
C GLU A 175 24.56 9.47 19.91
N LYS A 176 23.72 8.89 20.76
CA LYS A 176 23.94 8.74 22.20
C LYS A 176 24.76 7.49 22.56
N GLY A 177 25.18 6.71 21.57
CA GLY A 177 26.02 5.54 21.75
C GLY A 177 25.28 4.26 22.11
N ALA A 178 23.96 4.19 21.86
CA ALA A 178 23.22 2.94 21.95
C ALA A 178 23.78 1.93 20.94
N ILE A 179 23.88 0.65 21.34
CA ILE A 179 24.39 -0.43 20.49
C ILE A 179 23.28 -1.20 19.78
N GLY A 180 22.03 -0.97 20.17
CA GLY A 180 20.82 -1.54 19.61
C GLY A 180 19.59 -0.82 20.16
N ALA A 181 18.43 -1.13 19.61
CA ALA A 181 17.15 -0.59 20.08
C ALA A 181 16.05 -1.66 20.09
N ILE A 182 15.15 -1.55 21.05
CA ILE A 182 13.89 -2.26 21.11
C ILE A 182 12.78 -1.22 21.06
N ILE A 183 11.94 -1.31 20.03
CA ILE A 183 10.77 -0.44 19.90
C ILE A 183 9.55 -1.20 20.36
N TYR A 184 8.81 -0.65 21.30
CA TYR A 184 7.54 -1.23 21.73
C TYR A 184 6.36 -0.56 21.03
N ASN A 185 5.33 -1.37 20.73
CA ASN A 185 4.18 -0.91 19.99
C ASN A 185 3.37 0.14 20.78
N ASN A 186 2.67 1.00 20.07
CA ASN A 186 1.69 1.94 20.64
C ASN A 186 0.26 1.39 20.66
N ALA A 187 0.00 0.25 19.97
CA ALA A 187 -1.26 -0.46 20.00
C ALA A 187 -1.30 -1.58 21.03
N GLU A 188 -2.50 -1.98 21.43
CA GLU A 188 -2.73 -3.06 22.39
C GLU A 188 -2.37 -4.45 21.83
N ALA A 189 -2.45 -4.64 20.51
CA ALA A 189 -2.14 -5.90 19.85
C ALA A 189 -0.93 -5.78 18.92
N GLY A 190 -0.28 -6.91 18.67
CA GLY A 190 0.83 -7.04 17.73
C GLY A 190 2.17 -6.51 18.25
N LEU A 191 3.22 -6.81 17.49
CA LEU A 191 4.56 -6.29 17.73
C LEU A 191 4.74 -4.93 17.04
N ALA A 192 5.67 -4.11 17.51
CA ALA A 192 6.10 -2.97 16.69
C ALA A 192 6.78 -3.48 15.44
N ALA A 193 6.35 -3.04 14.27
CA ALA A 193 6.90 -3.38 12.97
C ALA A 193 6.95 -2.14 12.06
N GLY A 194 7.73 -2.21 10.99
CA GLY A 194 7.84 -1.16 9.99
C GLY A 194 9.10 -1.28 9.16
N THR A 195 9.33 -0.28 8.32
CA THR A 195 10.50 -0.22 7.43
C THR A 195 11.47 0.91 7.83
N LEU A 196 12.75 0.72 7.55
CA LEU A 196 13.77 1.77 7.60
C LEU A 196 14.02 2.41 6.23
N GLY A 197 13.23 2.03 5.21
CA GLY A 197 13.21 2.65 3.89
C GLY A 197 14.43 2.37 3.01
N GLY A 198 15.26 1.41 3.33
CA GLY A 198 16.43 0.99 2.55
C GLY A 198 17.64 0.63 3.40
N VAL A 199 18.66 0.06 2.75
CA VAL A 199 19.93 -0.29 3.39
C VAL A 199 20.58 0.94 4.03
N ASN A 200 20.98 0.81 5.26
CA ASN A 200 21.45 1.90 6.12
C ASN A 200 22.60 1.45 7.03
N ASP A 201 23.09 2.34 7.89
CA ASP A 201 24.14 2.12 8.88
C ASP A 201 23.67 2.38 10.32
N LEU A 202 22.36 2.26 10.56
CA LEU A 202 21.74 2.46 11.87
C LEU A 202 22.06 1.29 12.82
N ILE A 203 21.79 1.49 14.11
CA ILE A 203 21.90 0.43 15.12
C ILE A 203 20.86 -0.67 14.87
N PRO A 204 21.15 -1.95 15.20
CA PRO A 204 20.18 -3.04 15.11
C PRO A 204 18.90 -2.74 15.89
N VAL A 205 17.75 -3.17 15.38
CA VAL A 205 16.44 -2.87 15.99
C VAL A 205 15.52 -4.08 15.96
N GLY A 206 14.77 -4.25 17.04
CA GLY A 206 13.66 -5.19 17.13
C GLY A 206 12.41 -4.55 17.68
N GLY A 207 11.24 -5.13 17.34
CA GLY A 207 9.94 -4.70 17.82
C GLY A 207 9.34 -5.67 18.83
N VAL A 208 8.72 -5.15 19.88
CA VAL A 208 8.00 -5.92 20.90
C VAL A 208 6.57 -5.42 21.06
N SER A 209 5.74 -6.17 21.77
CA SER A 209 4.38 -5.76 22.12
C SER A 209 4.37 -4.50 23.01
N ARG A 210 3.26 -3.78 22.98
CA ARG A 210 3.03 -2.64 23.91
C ARG A 210 3.08 -3.10 25.38
N ALA A 211 2.46 -4.24 25.66
CA ALA A 211 2.40 -4.79 27.01
C ALA A 211 3.80 -5.10 27.56
N ASP A 212 4.67 -5.71 26.76
CA ASP A 212 6.05 -5.99 27.17
C ASP A 212 6.85 -4.71 27.35
N GLY A 213 6.75 -3.77 26.39
CA GLY A 213 7.44 -2.49 26.50
C GLY A 213 7.09 -1.71 27.74
N LEU A 214 5.79 -1.55 28.04
CA LEU A 214 5.33 -0.87 29.23
C LEU A 214 5.73 -1.59 30.53
N ARG A 215 5.68 -2.92 30.53
CA ARG A 215 6.17 -3.74 31.65
C ARG A 215 7.65 -3.50 31.93
N PHE A 216 8.47 -3.39 30.90
CA PHE A 216 9.92 -3.09 31.05
C PHE A 216 10.14 -1.69 31.57
N VAL A 217 9.42 -0.69 31.04
CA VAL A 217 9.51 0.70 31.53
C VAL A 217 9.16 0.75 33.02
N GLU A 218 8.03 0.16 33.43
CA GLU A 218 7.58 0.12 34.82
C GLU A 218 8.63 -0.51 35.76
N GLN A 219 9.23 -1.64 35.35
CA GLN A 219 10.26 -2.32 36.14
C GLN A 219 11.51 -1.46 36.32
N ILE A 220 11.94 -0.76 35.26
CA ILE A 220 13.10 0.11 35.30
C ILE A 220 12.82 1.35 36.20
N GLU A 221 11.66 1.96 36.04
CA GLU A 221 11.22 3.09 36.87
C GLU A 221 11.10 2.71 38.35
N ALA A 222 10.71 1.45 38.64
CA ALA A 222 10.74 0.90 40.00
C ALA A 222 12.15 0.59 40.54
N GLY A 223 13.21 0.88 39.76
CA GLY A 223 14.61 0.73 40.18
C GLY A 223 15.23 -0.63 39.82
N THR A 224 14.56 -1.47 39.01
CA THR A 224 15.11 -2.74 38.54
C THR A 224 16.04 -2.48 37.36
N THR A 225 17.27 -2.99 37.38
CA THR A 225 18.12 -3.02 36.20
C THR A 225 17.74 -4.22 35.33
N LEU A 226 17.28 -3.97 34.12
CA LEU A 226 17.00 -5.00 33.15
C LEU A 226 18.22 -5.23 32.22
N SER A 227 18.62 -6.50 32.08
CA SER A 227 19.63 -6.93 31.14
C SER A 227 18.95 -7.51 29.89
N SER A 228 19.45 -7.16 28.71
CA SER A 228 18.95 -7.68 27.42
C SER A 228 20.00 -8.50 26.70
N ALA A 229 19.54 -9.53 25.99
CA ALA A 229 20.32 -10.20 24.95
C ALA A 229 19.46 -10.29 23.68
N GLY A 230 20.02 -9.90 22.57
CA GLY A 230 19.35 -9.88 21.28
C GLY A 230 20.18 -10.50 20.17
N ASP A 231 19.51 -11.14 19.22
CA ASP A 231 20.07 -11.63 17.96
C ASP A 231 19.08 -11.31 16.84
N PHE A 232 19.43 -10.30 16.04
CA PHE A 232 18.61 -9.82 14.93
C PHE A 232 19.37 -10.05 13.64
N TRP A 233 18.75 -10.77 12.72
CA TRP A 233 19.34 -11.12 11.45
C TRP A 233 18.34 -10.90 10.31
N GLN A 234 18.84 -10.35 9.21
CA GLN A 234 18.07 -10.13 7.99
C GLN A 234 18.91 -10.50 6.77
N TYR A 235 18.22 -10.99 5.75
CA TYR A 235 18.75 -11.18 4.43
C TYR A 235 18.11 -10.20 3.47
N ILE A 236 18.90 -9.23 3.03
CA ILE A 236 18.48 -8.20 2.07
C ILE A 236 19.20 -8.51 0.75
N ASP A 237 18.47 -8.53 -0.34
CA ASP A 237 19.01 -8.73 -1.68
C ASP A 237 18.13 -8.05 -2.71
N ASN A 238 18.65 -7.93 -3.94
CA ASN A 238 17.87 -7.42 -5.05
C ASN A 238 16.79 -8.41 -5.44
N ALA A 239 15.57 -7.92 -5.52
CA ALA A 239 14.44 -8.66 -6.05
C ALA A 239 13.84 -7.90 -7.23
N THR A 240 13.32 -8.62 -8.20
CA THR A 240 12.70 -8.07 -9.40
C THR A 240 11.23 -8.42 -9.41
N SER A 241 10.37 -7.43 -9.63
CA SER A 241 8.96 -7.61 -9.88
C SER A 241 8.44 -6.54 -10.84
N TYR A 242 7.13 -6.35 -10.92
CA TYR A 242 6.52 -5.51 -11.94
C TYR A 242 5.42 -4.64 -11.34
N ASN A 243 5.38 -3.36 -11.73
CA ASN A 243 4.14 -2.61 -11.73
C ASN A 243 3.26 -3.13 -12.86
N VAL A 244 1.98 -3.29 -12.63
CA VAL A 244 0.99 -3.58 -13.68
C VAL A 244 0.26 -2.29 -14.00
N VAL A 245 0.39 -1.78 -15.23
CA VAL A 245 -0.28 -0.55 -15.66
C VAL A 245 -1.23 -0.85 -16.80
N ALA A 246 -2.53 -0.57 -16.61
CA ALA A 246 -3.58 -0.84 -17.60
C ALA A 246 -4.22 0.47 -18.05
N SER A 247 -4.04 0.85 -19.30
CA SER A 247 -4.64 2.06 -19.90
C SER A 247 -5.80 1.70 -20.79
N SER A 248 -6.99 2.29 -20.56
CA SER A 248 -8.14 2.08 -21.44
C SER A 248 -7.84 2.57 -22.86
N LYS A 249 -8.26 1.81 -23.88
CA LYS A 249 -8.18 2.22 -25.29
C LYS A 249 -9.24 3.25 -25.67
N TYR A 250 -10.11 3.57 -24.75
CA TYR A 250 -11.18 4.56 -24.88
C TYR A 250 -10.82 5.82 -24.12
N GLY A 251 -11.38 6.95 -24.55
CA GLY A 251 -11.16 8.24 -23.94
C GLY A 251 -9.96 9.01 -24.52
N ASP A 252 -9.87 10.27 -24.15
CA ASP A 252 -8.77 11.16 -24.56
C ASP A 252 -7.52 10.90 -23.73
N ALA A 253 -6.48 10.38 -24.38
CA ALA A 253 -5.20 10.07 -23.74
C ALA A 253 -4.41 11.32 -23.28
N ASN A 254 -4.86 12.53 -23.60
CA ASN A 254 -4.29 13.77 -23.07
C ASN A 254 -4.99 14.25 -21.78
N ASN A 255 -6.04 13.56 -21.37
CA ASN A 255 -6.84 13.84 -20.17
C ASN A 255 -7.05 12.54 -19.38
N VAL A 256 -6.04 12.14 -18.62
CA VAL A 256 -6.02 10.84 -17.94
C VAL A 256 -6.53 10.96 -16.52
N LEU A 257 -7.53 10.14 -16.18
CA LEU A 257 -7.86 9.76 -14.80
C LEU A 257 -7.02 8.53 -14.45
N PHE A 258 -6.18 8.62 -13.43
CA PHE A 258 -5.30 7.56 -13.02
C PHE A 258 -5.64 7.07 -11.62
N LEU A 259 -5.81 5.76 -11.46
CA LEU A 259 -6.10 5.14 -10.16
C LEU A 259 -4.98 4.14 -9.83
N GLY A 260 -4.59 4.08 -8.56
CA GLY A 260 -3.56 3.15 -8.09
C GLY A 260 -3.88 2.54 -6.74
N ALA A 261 -3.32 1.35 -6.54
CA ALA A 261 -3.24 0.61 -5.28
C ALA A 261 -1.99 -0.27 -5.33
N HIS A 262 -1.34 -0.53 -4.22
CA HIS A 262 -0.22 -1.48 -4.27
C HIS A 262 -0.69 -2.94 -4.24
N SER A 263 0.14 -3.81 -4.75
CA SER A 263 -0.13 -5.23 -4.94
C SER A 263 0.79 -6.15 -4.15
N ASP A 264 1.81 -5.60 -3.55
CA ASP A 264 2.69 -6.29 -2.62
C ASP A 264 2.11 -6.33 -1.20
N SER A 265 2.78 -6.99 -0.30
CA SER A 265 2.49 -7.05 1.12
C SER A 265 3.78 -7.10 1.92
N VAL A 266 3.70 -6.87 3.23
CA VAL A 266 4.81 -7.13 4.17
C VAL A 266 5.16 -8.62 4.24
N GLU A 267 6.35 -8.93 4.80
CA GLU A 267 6.79 -10.31 5.01
C GLU A 267 5.87 -11.11 5.95
N ALA A 268 5.27 -10.44 6.92
CA ALA A 268 4.52 -11.08 8.01
C ALA A 268 3.24 -11.81 7.58
N GLY A 269 2.63 -11.43 6.44
CA GLY A 269 1.34 -12.01 6.06
C GLY A 269 0.93 -11.76 4.60
N PRO A 270 -0.28 -12.24 4.26
CA PRO A 270 -0.79 -12.15 2.90
C PRO A 270 -1.20 -10.72 2.49
N GLY A 271 -1.43 -9.80 3.44
CA GLY A 271 -1.77 -8.40 3.17
C GLY A 271 -3.08 -8.25 2.41
N ILE A 272 -4.19 -8.80 2.93
CA ILE A 272 -5.46 -8.83 2.18
C ILE A 272 -6.26 -7.55 2.37
N ASN A 273 -6.21 -6.92 3.54
CA ASN A 273 -6.67 -5.55 3.67
C ASN A 273 -5.59 -4.58 3.16
N ASP A 274 -4.35 -4.80 3.53
CA ASP A 274 -3.16 -4.01 3.17
C ASP A 274 -2.29 -4.72 2.11
N ASN A 275 -2.41 -4.47 0.78
CA ASN A 275 -3.48 -3.70 0.15
C ASN A 275 -4.16 -4.56 -0.93
N GLY A 276 -4.46 -5.81 -0.60
CA GLY A 276 -5.33 -6.66 -1.42
C GLY A 276 -6.69 -6.01 -1.65
N SER A 277 -7.23 -5.30 -0.63
CA SER A 277 -8.55 -4.65 -0.72
C SER A 277 -8.58 -3.57 -1.80
N GLY A 278 -7.65 -2.61 -1.78
CA GLY A 278 -7.55 -1.57 -2.81
C GLY A 278 -7.27 -2.15 -4.19
N SER A 279 -6.35 -3.11 -4.27
CA SER A 279 -6.04 -3.84 -5.51
C SER A 279 -7.26 -4.53 -6.11
N CYS A 280 -8.09 -5.17 -5.29
CA CYS A 280 -9.34 -5.81 -5.73
C CYS A 280 -10.42 -4.81 -6.08
N GLY A 281 -10.50 -3.67 -5.37
CA GLY A 281 -11.36 -2.55 -5.75
C GLY A 281 -11.04 -2.07 -7.17
N LEU A 282 -9.77 -1.81 -7.47
CA LEU A 282 -9.33 -1.42 -8.81
C LEU A 282 -9.68 -2.47 -9.87
N LEU A 283 -9.41 -3.75 -9.60
CA LEU A 283 -9.66 -4.83 -10.55
C LEU A 283 -11.16 -4.98 -10.87
N THR A 284 -12.00 -4.95 -9.83
CA THR A 284 -13.45 -5.03 -9.98
C THR A 284 -13.98 -3.89 -10.85
N ILE A 285 -13.53 -2.66 -10.61
CA ILE A 285 -13.91 -1.50 -11.40
C ILE A 285 -13.36 -1.57 -12.82
N ALA A 286 -12.11 -1.99 -13.00
CA ALA A 286 -11.52 -2.14 -14.33
C ALA A 286 -12.29 -3.16 -15.19
N LYS A 287 -12.72 -4.29 -14.60
CA LYS A 287 -13.55 -5.29 -15.29
C LYS A 287 -14.95 -4.76 -15.61
N ALA A 288 -15.57 -4.06 -14.67
CA ALA A 288 -16.89 -3.47 -14.86
C ALA A 288 -16.87 -2.39 -15.96
N LEU A 289 -15.85 -1.51 -15.94
CA LEU A 289 -15.70 -0.41 -16.89
C LEU A 289 -15.54 -0.89 -18.35
N ALA A 290 -15.06 -2.09 -18.57
CA ALA A 290 -14.87 -2.65 -19.91
C ALA A 290 -16.16 -2.82 -20.73
N LYS A 291 -17.31 -2.65 -20.12
CA LYS A 291 -18.64 -2.61 -20.80
C LYS A 291 -19.00 -1.22 -21.34
N TRP A 292 -18.18 -0.20 -21.06
CA TRP A 292 -18.45 1.20 -21.31
C TRP A 292 -17.30 1.87 -22.07
N ARG A 293 -17.58 2.96 -22.76
CA ARG A 293 -16.56 3.90 -23.20
C ARG A 293 -16.53 5.11 -22.26
N THR A 294 -15.39 5.75 -22.16
CA THR A 294 -15.20 7.01 -21.44
C THR A 294 -14.82 8.12 -22.40
N ASN A 295 -15.02 9.38 -22.00
CA ASN A 295 -14.53 10.54 -22.76
C ASN A 295 -13.06 10.84 -22.42
N ASN A 296 -12.66 10.58 -21.19
CA ASN A 296 -11.29 10.72 -20.70
C ASN A 296 -10.66 9.33 -20.54
N GLN A 297 -9.37 9.19 -20.83
CA GLN A 297 -8.71 7.90 -20.62
C GLN A 297 -8.69 7.55 -19.14
N VAL A 298 -9.03 6.31 -18.81
CA VAL A 298 -8.88 5.78 -17.46
C VAL A 298 -7.69 4.83 -17.44
N ARG A 299 -6.80 5.04 -16.48
CA ARG A 299 -5.60 4.24 -16.26
C ARG A 299 -5.64 3.67 -14.85
N PHE A 300 -5.30 2.39 -14.73
CA PHE A 300 -5.17 1.69 -13.46
C PHE A 300 -3.72 1.25 -13.28
N ALA A 301 -3.23 1.25 -12.04
CA ALA A 301 -1.95 0.66 -11.71
C ALA A 301 -2.02 -0.15 -10.42
N TRP A 302 -1.37 -1.29 -10.45
CA TRP A 302 -1.05 -2.11 -9.28
C TRP A 302 0.44 -1.96 -9.05
N TRP A 303 0.78 -1.20 -8.02
CA TRP A 303 2.17 -0.87 -7.70
C TRP A 303 2.84 -2.04 -6.99
N THR A 304 4.14 -2.12 -7.09
CA THR A 304 4.98 -3.06 -6.36
C THR A 304 5.90 -2.31 -5.41
N ALA A 305 6.36 -2.96 -4.35
CA ALA A 305 7.30 -2.40 -3.38
C ALA A 305 6.82 -1.07 -2.75
N GLU A 306 5.53 -0.95 -2.48
CA GLU A 306 4.98 0.12 -1.65
C GLU A 306 5.51 -0.01 -0.24
N GLU A 307 5.45 -1.21 0.33
CA GLU A 307 5.86 -1.59 1.68
C GLU A 307 7.35 -1.35 1.94
N GLU A 308 8.15 -1.28 0.90
CA GLU A 308 9.57 -0.95 0.94
C GLU A 308 9.82 0.58 0.88
N GLY A 309 8.76 1.38 0.72
CA GLY A 309 8.78 2.85 0.72
C GLY A 309 8.34 3.51 -0.59
N LEU A 310 7.19 3.14 -1.13
CA LEU A 310 6.54 3.70 -2.32
C LEU A 310 7.34 3.50 -3.62
N LEU A 311 8.26 2.51 -3.64
CA LEU A 311 9.30 2.44 -4.67
C LEU A 311 8.76 2.17 -6.06
N GLY A 312 7.68 1.40 -6.20
CA GLY A 312 7.05 1.13 -7.49
C GLY A 312 6.40 2.37 -8.10
N ALA A 313 5.66 3.12 -7.31
CA ALA A 313 5.03 4.37 -7.72
C ALA A 313 6.10 5.46 -8.02
N GLU A 314 7.16 5.55 -7.20
CA GLU A 314 8.30 6.45 -7.43
C GLU A 314 9.01 6.08 -8.73
N HIS A 315 9.27 4.79 -8.97
CA HIS A 315 9.87 4.32 -10.21
C HIS A 315 9.06 4.74 -11.43
N TYR A 316 7.72 4.55 -11.39
CA TYR A 316 6.84 5.00 -12.48
C TYR A 316 6.99 6.49 -12.76
N VAL A 317 6.94 7.32 -11.72
CA VAL A 317 7.05 8.79 -11.86
C VAL A 317 8.44 9.19 -12.39
N ASP A 318 9.50 8.53 -11.93
CA ASP A 318 10.88 8.85 -12.30
C ASP A 318 11.22 8.49 -13.76
N ILE A 319 10.69 7.38 -14.28
CA ILE A 319 10.96 6.94 -15.67
C ILE A 319 10.00 7.55 -16.69
N THR A 320 8.83 8.03 -16.23
CA THR A 320 7.81 8.59 -17.12
C THR A 320 8.20 9.99 -17.56
N ALA A 321 8.18 10.23 -18.87
CA ALA A 321 8.47 11.55 -19.40
C ALA A 321 7.50 12.62 -18.83
N ALA A 322 8.00 13.80 -18.52
CA ALA A 322 7.19 14.89 -17.96
C ALA A 322 5.95 15.21 -18.83
N SER A 323 6.07 15.11 -20.16
CA SER A 323 4.95 15.32 -21.09
C SER A 323 3.86 14.25 -20.98
N GLU A 324 4.19 13.05 -20.50
CA GLU A 324 3.20 11.98 -20.22
C GLU A 324 2.57 12.18 -18.83
N LEU A 325 3.37 12.59 -17.84
CA LEU A 325 2.85 12.95 -16.51
C LEU A 325 1.90 14.17 -16.59
N ASP A 326 2.15 15.11 -17.51
CA ASP A 326 1.29 16.28 -17.73
C ASP A 326 -0.11 15.92 -18.25
N LYS A 327 -0.27 14.73 -18.85
CA LYS A 327 -1.58 14.22 -19.28
C LYS A 327 -2.43 13.72 -18.13
N VAL A 328 -1.82 13.39 -16.99
CA VAL A 328 -2.54 12.94 -15.80
C VAL A 328 -3.20 14.13 -15.13
N ARG A 329 -4.54 14.16 -15.19
CA ARG A 329 -5.37 15.22 -14.61
C ARG A 329 -5.57 15.02 -13.12
N LEU A 330 -5.65 13.77 -12.67
CA LEU A 330 -5.94 13.36 -11.32
C LEU A 330 -5.36 11.97 -11.09
N TYR A 331 -4.75 11.76 -9.92
CA TYR A 331 -4.39 10.45 -9.40
C TYR A 331 -5.26 10.13 -8.17
N LEU A 332 -5.90 8.96 -8.17
CA LEU A 332 -6.68 8.45 -7.05
C LEU A 332 -5.97 7.26 -6.43
N ASN A 333 -5.78 7.29 -5.13
CA ASN A 333 -5.15 6.23 -4.36
C ASN A 333 -6.18 5.49 -3.50
N PHE A 334 -6.06 4.18 -3.45
CA PHE A 334 -6.93 3.34 -2.63
C PHE A 334 -6.08 2.33 -1.88
N ASP A 335 -6.00 2.53 -0.58
CA ASP A 335 -5.15 1.75 0.30
C ASP A 335 -5.92 1.43 1.57
N MET A 336 -5.99 0.10 1.90
CA MET A 336 -6.73 -0.40 3.07
C MET A 336 -8.20 0.05 3.08
N ILE A 337 -8.99 -0.42 2.12
CA ILE A 337 -10.40 -0.01 1.97
C ILE A 337 -11.43 -0.95 2.63
N ALA A 338 -10.97 -1.83 3.53
CA ALA A 338 -11.84 -2.82 4.20
C ALA A 338 -11.40 -3.13 5.64
N SER A 339 -10.86 -2.18 6.38
CA SER A 339 -10.36 -2.38 7.76
C SER A 339 -11.44 -2.86 8.71
N PRO A 340 -11.17 -3.83 9.60
CA PRO A 340 -12.19 -4.46 10.43
C PRO A 340 -12.85 -3.52 11.44
N ASN A 341 -12.11 -2.56 11.95
CA ASN A 341 -12.60 -1.52 12.87
C ASN A 341 -12.67 -0.15 12.18
N TYR A 342 -13.20 -0.13 10.98
CA TYR A 342 -13.12 0.92 9.97
C TYR A 342 -13.68 2.29 10.35
N VAL A 343 -13.19 3.30 9.66
CA VAL A 343 -13.87 4.55 9.32
C VAL A 343 -14.04 4.61 7.79
N LEU A 344 -14.86 5.51 7.28
CA LEU A 344 -14.83 5.89 5.87
C LEU A 344 -13.98 7.16 5.76
N GLY A 345 -12.71 6.98 5.50
CA GLY A 345 -11.71 8.04 5.40
C GLY A 345 -11.66 8.63 3.99
N ILE A 346 -11.59 9.95 3.90
CA ILE A 346 -11.39 10.71 2.67
C ILE A 346 -10.11 11.52 2.84
N TYR A 347 -9.16 11.43 1.92
CA TYR A 347 -7.94 12.23 2.01
C TYR A 347 -8.25 13.74 2.02
N ASP A 348 -7.78 14.44 3.07
CA ASP A 348 -7.96 15.88 3.34
C ASP A 348 -7.22 16.74 2.29
N GLY A 349 -7.82 16.85 1.11
CA GLY A 349 -7.20 17.51 -0.04
C GLY A 349 -7.19 19.03 0.07
N ASP A 350 -8.08 19.62 0.87
CA ASP A 350 -8.17 21.06 1.13
C ASP A 350 -7.36 21.51 2.36
N GLY A 351 -6.99 20.56 3.23
CA GLY A 351 -6.23 20.80 4.46
C GLY A 351 -7.09 21.31 5.62
N SER A 352 -8.39 21.16 5.55
CA SER A 352 -9.31 21.69 6.57
C SER A 352 -9.19 20.94 7.91
N THR A 353 -8.82 19.68 7.86
CA THR A 353 -8.68 18.81 9.04
C THR A 353 -7.24 18.72 9.55
N PHE A 354 -6.25 18.51 8.65
CA PHE A 354 -4.86 18.24 9.05
C PHE A 354 -3.86 19.34 8.64
N ASN A 355 -4.30 20.45 8.05
CA ASN A 355 -3.43 21.52 7.51
C ASN A 355 -2.43 21.05 6.42
N LEU A 356 -2.74 19.97 5.71
CA LEU A 356 -1.95 19.37 4.63
C LEU A 356 -2.75 19.38 3.35
N SER A 357 -2.72 20.47 2.60
CA SER A 357 -3.48 20.58 1.33
C SER A 357 -2.71 20.04 0.15
N GLY A 358 -3.44 19.39 -0.78
CA GLY A 358 -2.92 18.95 -2.07
C GLY A 358 -2.82 20.05 -3.12
N PRO A 359 -2.32 19.73 -4.34
CA PRO A 359 -2.42 20.60 -5.51
C PRO A 359 -3.87 20.92 -5.90
N ALA A 360 -4.07 21.98 -6.69
CA ALA A 360 -5.41 22.36 -7.17
C ALA A 360 -6.09 21.18 -7.88
N GLY A 361 -7.28 20.81 -7.44
CA GLY A 361 -8.02 19.63 -7.80
C GLY A 361 -8.15 18.59 -6.67
N SER A 362 -7.23 18.57 -5.68
CA SER A 362 -7.33 17.63 -4.55
C SER A 362 -8.55 17.92 -3.67
N ALA A 363 -8.84 19.20 -3.38
CA ALA A 363 -10.06 19.63 -2.69
C ALA A 363 -11.35 19.30 -3.47
N ASP A 364 -11.29 19.29 -4.81
CA ASP A 364 -12.44 18.94 -5.65
C ASP A 364 -12.77 17.44 -5.56
N VAL A 365 -11.75 16.62 -5.42
CA VAL A 365 -11.89 15.16 -5.22
C VAL A 365 -12.41 14.84 -3.83
N GLU A 366 -11.88 15.48 -2.80
CA GLU A 366 -12.37 15.35 -1.43
C GLU A 366 -13.86 15.64 -1.39
N ARG A 367 -14.28 16.80 -1.89
CA ARG A 367 -15.69 17.19 -1.97
C ARG A 367 -16.54 16.17 -2.74
N LEU A 368 -16.02 15.57 -3.85
CA LEU A 368 -16.74 14.54 -4.59
C LEU A 368 -17.10 13.34 -3.70
N PHE A 369 -16.14 12.87 -2.91
CA PHE A 369 -16.35 11.73 -2.03
C PHE A 369 -17.22 12.07 -0.82
N GLU A 370 -17.10 13.28 -0.26
CA GLU A 370 -17.97 13.79 0.81
C GLU A 370 -19.42 13.86 0.32
N GLU A 371 -19.69 14.47 -0.84
CA GLU A 371 -21.01 14.55 -1.45
C GLU A 371 -21.56 13.15 -1.76
N TRP A 372 -20.71 12.24 -2.22
CA TRP A 372 -21.11 10.85 -2.46
C TRP A 372 -21.55 10.16 -1.17
N TYR A 373 -20.72 10.12 -0.14
CA TYR A 373 -21.05 9.46 1.12
C TYR A 373 -22.28 10.11 1.78
N ALA A 374 -22.36 11.44 1.79
CA ALA A 374 -23.54 12.16 2.29
C ALA A 374 -24.83 11.77 1.52
N SER A 375 -24.75 11.57 0.19
CA SER A 375 -25.88 11.15 -0.64
C SER A 375 -26.36 9.73 -0.35
N GLN A 376 -25.51 8.92 0.28
CA GLN A 376 -25.79 7.54 0.70
C GLN A 376 -26.15 7.45 2.19
N ASP A 377 -26.32 8.58 2.89
CA ASP A 377 -26.51 8.65 4.35
C ASP A 377 -25.39 7.94 5.14
N LEU A 378 -24.15 7.92 4.60
CA LEU A 378 -22.98 7.33 5.24
C LEU A 378 -22.15 8.40 5.95
N PRO A 379 -21.70 8.17 7.19
CA PRO A 379 -20.74 9.04 7.86
C PRO A 379 -19.36 8.91 7.20
N PHE A 380 -18.56 9.96 7.28
CA PHE A 380 -17.16 9.98 6.82
C PHE A 380 -16.30 10.85 7.73
N VAL A 381 -14.99 10.70 7.62
CA VAL A 381 -13.98 11.52 8.31
C VAL A 381 -12.89 11.93 7.34
N GLY A 382 -12.21 13.05 7.62
CA GLY A 382 -10.98 13.40 6.92
C GLY A 382 -9.87 12.41 7.29
N SER A 383 -9.07 12.01 6.30
CA SER A 383 -7.87 11.20 6.48
C SER A 383 -6.62 12.00 6.15
N GLU A 384 -5.52 11.78 6.90
CA GLU A 384 -4.32 12.59 6.79
C GLU A 384 -3.68 12.47 5.39
N PHE A 385 -3.48 13.61 4.74
CA PHE A 385 -2.89 13.66 3.41
C PHE A 385 -1.36 13.82 3.47
N SER A 386 -0.72 12.89 4.18
CA SER A 386 0.70 12.94 4.58
C SER A 386 1.69 12.48 3.51
N GLY A 387 1.24 11.80 2.46
CA GLY A 387 2.11 11.18 1.43
C GLY A 387 2.63 9.79 1.81
N ARG A 388 2.02 9.10 2.76
CA ARG A 388 2.45 7.78 3.27
C ARG A 388 2.02 6.59 2.39
N SER A 389 1.35 6.80 1.27
CA SER A 389 0.99 5.77 0.30
C SER A 389 1.33 6.23 -1.12
N ASP A 390 1.10 5.42 -2.12
CA ASP A 390 1.53 5.57 -3.52
C ASP A 390 1.16 6.90 -4.19
N TYR A 391 0.30 7.71 -3.59
CA TYR A 391 0.02 9.06 -4.05
C TYR A 391 1.16 10.06 -3.79
N GLY A 392 2.06 9.75 -2.85
CA GLY A 392 3.18 10.62 -2.48
C GLY A 392 4.05 11.05 -3.67
N PRO A 393 4.58 10.12 -4.49
CA PRO A 393 5.36 10.45 -5.69
C PRO A 393 4.62 11.33 -6.70
N PHE A 394 3.29 11.17 -6.83
CA PHE A 394 2.46 12.00 -7.71
C PHE A 394 2.26 13.41 -7.15
N LEU A 395 2.08 13.56 -5.84
CA LEU A 395 2.07 14.87 -5.18
C LEU A 395 3.38 15.62 -5.39
N ASP A 396 4.51 14.92 -5.28
CA ASP A 396 5.85 15.51 -5.43
C ASP A 396 6.06 16.17 -6.80
N VAL A 397 5.41 15.63 -7.83
CA VAL A 397 5.42 16.22 -9.18
C VAL A 397 4.22 17.11 -9.47
N GLY A 398 3.41 17.43 -8.44
CA GLY A 398 2.32 18.40 -8.52
C GLY A 398 1.08 17.90 -9.26
N ILE A 399 0.88 16.59 -9.35
CA ILE A 399 -0.38 15.99 -9.80
C ILE A 399 -1.39 16.10 -8.67
N PRO A 400 -2.63 16.59 -8.93
CA PRO A 400 -3.69 16.52 -7.95
C PRO A 400 -3.93 15.05 -7.55
N CYS A 401 -4.01 14.80 -6.26
CA CYS A 401 -4.30 13.48 -5.73
C CYS A 401 -5.50 13.54 -4.78
N GLY A 402 -6.15 12.42 -4.60
CA GLY A 402 -7.17 12.16 -3.60
C GLY A 402 -7.36 10.67 -3.46
N GLY A 403 -8.30 10.24 -2.66
CA GLY A 403 -8.55 8.82 -2.46
C GLY A 403 -9.31 8.54 -1.19
N LEU A 404 -9.43 7.27 -0.90
CA LEU A 404 -10.19 6.74 0.23
C LEU A 404 -9.34 5.70 0.96
N ASP A 405 -9.51 5.65 2.28
CA ASP A 405 -9.02 4.59 3.14
C ASP A 405 -10.07 4.22 4.20
N THR A 406 -9.79 3.21 5.00
CA THR A 406 -10.65 2.84 6.12
C THR A 406 -9.88 2.80 7.45
N GLY A 407 -8.69 3.38 7.45
CA GLY A 407 -7.78 3.49 8.57
C GLY A 407 -6.86 2.28 8.74
N ALA A 408 -5.64 2.51 9.20
CA ALA A 408 -4.60 1.52 9.45
C ALA A 408 -4.27 1.42 10.95
N ASP A 409 -3.09 1.91 11.35
CA ASP A 409 -2.56 1.90 12.71
C ASP A 409 -2.99 3.12 13.56
N GLY A 410 -3.93 3.92 13.06
CA GLY A 410 -4.60 4.95 13.84
C GLY A 410 -5.55 4.34 14.88
N VAL A 411 -5.72 5.02 16.00
CA VAL A 411 -6.56 4.57 17.12
C VAL A 411 -7.96 5.16 17.01
N LYS A 412 -8.97 4.30 16.93
CA LYS A 412 -10.36 4.69 16.81
C LYS A 412 -10.85 5.40 18.05
N THR A 413 -11.55 6.51 17.88
CA THR A 413 -12.11 7.33 18.97
C THR A 413 -13.54 6.93 19.33
N ASP A 414 -14.04 7.35 20.52
CA ASP A 414 -15.43 7.15 20.93
C ASP A 414 -16.44 7.84 19.99
N ALA A 415 -16.06 8.96 19.40
CA ALA A 415 -16.89 9.67 18.44
C ALA A 415 -17.06 8.86 17.14
N GLU A 416 -15.99 8.24 16.65
CA GLU A 416 -16.01 7.37 15.47
C GLU A 416 -16.74 6.06 15.73
N VAL A 417 -16.65 5.51 16.95
CA VAL A 417 -17.50 4.35 17.33
C VAL A 417 -18.99 4.71 17.26
N THR A 418 -19.36 5.93 17.66
CA THR A 418 -20.74 6.39 17.54
C THR A 418 -21.20 6.46 16.10
N ALA A 419 -20.33 6.83 15.15
CA ALA A 419 -20.65 6.98 13.74
C ALA A 419 -20.56 5.65 12.95
N PHE A 420 -19.54 4.82 13.20
CA PHE A 420 -19.21 3.65 12.41
C PHE A 420 -19.35 2.31 13.15
N GLY A 421 -19.63 2.33 14.46
CA GLY A 421 -19.55 1.14 15.30
C GLY A 421 -18.10 0.73 15.59
N GLY A 422 -17.89 -0.51 15.98
CA GLY A 422 -16.57 -1.04 16.32
C GLY A 422 -16.14 -0.76 17.75
N THR A 423 -14.84 -0.62 18.00
CA THR A 423 -14.24 -0.52 19.35
C THR A 423 -13.30 0.67 19.43
N ALA A 424 -13.52 1.56 20.40
CA ALA A 424 -12.61 2.67 20.68
C ALA A 424 -11.33 2.20 21.38
N GLY A 425 -10.25 2.97 21.21
CA GLY A 425 -8.98 2.72 21.88
C GLY A 425 -8.12 1.62 21.26
N ILE A 426 -8.56 1.02 20.16
CA ILE A 426 -7.76 0.08 19.36
C ILE A 426 -7.57 0.61 17.93
N TRP A 427 -6.64 0.04 17.20
CA TRP A 427 -6.39 0.40 15.81
C TRP A 427 -7.62 0.17 14.92
N TYR A 428 -7.70 0.91 13.80
CA TYR A 428 -8.70 0.65 12.76
C TYR A 428 -8.48 -0.73 12.14
N ASP A 429 -7.22 -1.15 11.96
CA ASP A 429 -6.89 -2.53 11.62
C ASP A 429 -5.94 -3.14 12.67
N PRO A 430 -6.46 -3.88 13.67
CA PRO A 430 -5.63 -4.56 14.67
C PRO A 430 -4.70 -5.63 14.09
N ASN A 431 -4.94 -6.05 12.85
CA ASN A 431 -4.15 -7.06 12.15
C ASN A 431 -3.19 -6.47 11.11
N TYR A 432 -3.10 -5.14 11.05
CA TYR A 432 -2.19 -4.42 10.16
C TYR A 432 -0.76 -4.96 10.26
N HIS A 433 -0.13 -5.23 9.11
CA HIS A 433 1.23 -5.78 9.02
C HIS A 433 1.44 -7.11 9.78
N SER A 434 0.45 -8.00 9.74
CA SER A 434 0.51 -9.28 10.43
C SER A 434 0.01 -10.46 9.58
N ALA A 435 0.30 -11.68 10.03
CA ALA A 435 -0.22 -12.89 9.39
C ALA A 435 -1.77 -13.02 9.47
N ALA A 436 -2.41 -12.24 10.31
CA ALA A 436 -3.85 -12.22 10.47
C ALA A 436 -4.56 -11.25 9.52
N ASP A 437 -3.81 -10.46 8.74
CA ASP A 437 -4.37 -9.67 7.64
C ASP A 437 -4.70 -10.56 6.43
N ASN A 438 -5.77 -11.34 6.58
CA ASN A 438 -6.32 -12.30 5.63
C ASN A 438 -7.78 -11.96 5.31
N VAL A 439 -8.45 -12.76 4.48
CA VAL A 439 -9.85 -12.49 4.05
C VAL A 439 -10.81 -12.35 5.24
N THR A 440 -10.56 -13.02 6.37
CA THR A 440 -11.41 -12.91 7.56
C THR A 440 -11.22 -11.57 8.30
N ASN A 441 -10.19 -10.81 7.96
CA ASN A 441 -9.93 -9.47 8.50
C ASN A 441 -10.80 -8.38 7.85
N LEU A 442 -11.42 -8.64 6.71
CA LEU A 442 -12.12 -7.62 5.93
C LEU A 442 -13.48 -7.25 6.53
N ASN A 443 -13.75 -5.96 6.66
CA ASN A 443 -15.09 -5.44 6.90
C ASN A 443 -15.85 -5.29 5.59
N LEU A 444 -16.93 -6.05 5.43
CA LEU A 444 -17.67 -6.15 4.18
C LEU A 444 -18.48 -4.89 3.85
N ASP A 445 -18.99 -4.18 4.86
CA ASP A 445 -19.74 -2.95 4.68
C ASP A 445 -18.82 -1.83 4.19
N ALA A 446 -17.63 -1.69 4.81
CA ALA A 446 -16.60 -0.74 4.39
C ALA A 446 -16.14 -1.04 2.96
N PHE A 447 -15.82 -2.30 2.66
CA PHE A 447 -15.35 -2.73 1.35
C PHE A 447 -16.36 -2.42 0.23
N ASN A 448 -17.64 -2.71 0.48
CA ASN A 448 -18.72 -2.41 -0.47
C ASN A 448 -18.95 -0.90 -0.63
N ALA A 449 -18.96 -0.15 0.47
CA ALA A 449 -19.19 1.30 0.45
C ALA A 449 -18.06 2.03 -0.30
N THR A 450 -16.82 1.69 0.01
CA THR A 450 -15.64 2.30 -0.62
C THR A 450 -15.52 1.89 -2.09
N GLY A 451 -15.73 0.61 -2.43
CA GLY A 451 -15.73 0.15 -3.82
C GLY A 451 -16.75 0.87 -4.70
N LYS A 452 -17.94 1.18 -4.16
CA LYS A 452 -18.95 1.97 -4.87
C LYS A 452 -18.57 3.44 -5.04
N ALA A 453 -17.95 4.04 -4.01
CA ALA A 453 -17.43 5.41 -4.08
C ALA A 453 -16.32 5.53 -5.14
N MET A 454 -15.44 4.54 -5.23
CA MET A 454 -14.42 4.46 -6.29
C MET A 454 -15.06 4.43 -7.68
N ALA A 455 -16.09 3.62 -7.89
CA ALA A 455 -16.81 3.53 -9.17
C ALA A 455 -17.48 4.85 -9.53
N HIS A 456 -18.07 5.56 -8.55
CA HIS A 456 -18.63 6.90 -8.73
C HIS A 456 -17.59 7.89 -9.26
N ALA A 457 -16.40 7.93 -8.66
CA ALA A 457 -15.30 8.79 -9.11
C ALA A 457 -14.84 8.44 -10.54
N VAL A 458 -14.76 7.15 -10.88
CA VAL A 458 -14.41 6.70 -12.24
C VAL A 458 -15.46 7.10 -13.26
N ALA A 459 -16.74 6.95 -12.95
CA ALA A 459 -17.84 7.36 -13.83
C ALA A 459 -17.84 8.87 -14.05
N THR A 460 -17.68 9.63 -12.97
CA THR A 460 -17.70 11.11 -13.01
C THR A 460 -16.54 11.65 -13.85
N TYR A 461 -15.30 11.36 -13.49
CA TYR A 461 -14.12 11.90 -14.16
C TYR A 461 -13.80 11.20 -15.48
N GLY A 462 -14.16 9.94 -15.65
CA GLY A 462 -14.13 9.25 -16.94
C GLY A 462 -15.06 9.87 -17.97
N LYS A 463 -16.16 10.48 -17.52
CA LYS A 463 -17.15 11.15 -18.37
C LYS A 463 -16.80 12.62 -18.64
N SER A 464 -16.41 13.40 -17.63
CA SER A 464 -16.20 14.84 -17.76
C SER A 464 -15.23 15.40 -16.73
N TRP A 465 -14.43 16.39 -17.16
CA TRP A 465 -13.65 17.27 -16.29
C TRP A 465 -14.35 18.62 -16.05
N GLU A 466 -15.66 18.71 -16.30
CA GLU A 466 -16.40 19.94 -16.04
C GLU A 466 -16.31 20.33 -14.56
N GLY A 467 -15.90 21.59 -14.29
CA GLY A 467 -15.68 22.08 -12.92
C GLY A 467 -14.34 21.69 -12.29
N PHE A 468 -13.62 20.72 -12.85
CA PHE A 468 -12.31 20.31 -12.31
C PHE A 468 -11.19 21.24 -12.82
N PRO A 469 -10.26 21.72 -11.95
CA PRO A 469 -9.22 22.65 -12.33
C PRO A 469 -8.32 22.13 -13.46
N THR A 470 -7.91 23.03 -14.36
CA THR A 470 -6.86 22.71 -15.34
C THR A 470 -5.50 22.73 -14.67
N ARG A 471 -4.73 21.68 -14.84
CA ARG A 471 -3.36 21.63 -14.36
C ARG A 471 -2.47 22.63 -15.10
N ASN A 472 -1.73 23.46 -14.36
CA ASN A 472 -0.72 24.36 -14.93
C ASN A 472 0.61 23.60 -15.05
N ALA A 473 0.97 23.14 -16.25
CA ALA A 473 2.24 22.45 -16.56
C ALA A 473 3.50 23.24 -16.11
N THR A 474 3.41 24.56 -15.99
CA THR A 474 4.50 25.43 -15.50
C THR A 474 4.87 25.17 -14.03
N ALA A 475 4.01 24.56 -13.25
CA ALA A 475 4.30 24.21 -11.85
C ALA A 475 5.27 22.99 -11.75
N LEU A 476 5.16 22.03 -12.67
CA LEU A 476 6.03 20.85 -12.74
C LEU A 476 7.49 21.24 -13.03
N THR A 477 7.70 22.13 -14.03
CA THR A 477 9.05 22.58 -14.42
C THR A 477 9.77 23.33 -13.30
N ARG A 478 9.04 24.03 -12.44
CA ARG A 478 9.62 24.75 -11.29
C ARG A 478 10.02 23.82 -10.14
N ARG A 479 9.29 22.72 -9.89
CA ARG A 479 9.63 21.78 -8.82
C ARG A 479 10.79 20.86 -9.20
N ILE A 480 10.85 20.37 -10.42
CA ILE A 480 11.99 19.56 -10.92
C ILE A 480 13.28 20.42 -10.96
N ALA A 481 13.18 21.72 -11.19
CA ALA A 481 14.33 22.62 -11.33
C ALA A 481 14.85 23.26 -10.02
N GLY A 482 14.14 23.20 -8.90
CA GLY A 482 14.63 23.90 -7.70
C GLY A 482 13.73 24.01 -6.49
N ALA A 483 12.70 23.22 -6.35
CA ALA A 483 11.92 23.20 -5.11
C ALA A 483 12.67 22.45 -4.00
N ALA A 484 12.69 23.04 -2.80
CA ALA A 484 13.02 22.30 -1.60
C ALA A 484 12.08 21.08 -1.49
N PRO A 485 12.61 19.88 -1.17
CA PRO A 485 11.80 18.70 -1.02
C PRO A 485 10.69 18.93 0.02
N ASN A 486 9.53 18.32 -0.22
CA ASN A 486 8.45 18.27 0.75
C ASN A 486 9.03 17.85 2.12
N LYS A 487 8.49 18.37 3.21
CA LYS A 487 9.04 18.15 4.58
C LYS A 487 9.20 16.66 4.93
N TYR A 488 8.57 15.76 4.18
CA TYR A 488 8.50 14.31 4.44
C TYR A 488 9.38 13.45 3.51
N THR A 489 9.84 13.96 2.33
CA THR A 489 10.63 13.20 1.36
C THR A 489 12.15 13.44 1.33
N PRO A 490 12.79 14.33 2.11
CA PRO A 490 14.24 14.59 1.97
C PRO A 490 15.13 13.41 2.33
N TYR A 491 14.63 12.48 3.15
CA TYR A 491 15.44 11.38 3.67
C TYR A 491 15.47 10.20 2.69
N MET A 492 14.34 9.83 2.13
CA MET A 492 14.21 8.75 1.15
C MET A 492 14.98 9.06 -0.15
N ARG A 493 14.90 10.29 -0.69
CA ARG A 493 15.68 10.73 -1.87
C ARG A 493 17.20 10.72 -1.68
N LYS A 494 17.68 10.90 -0.45
CA LYS A 494 19.12 10.88 -0.17
C LYS A 494 19.72 9.47 -0.23
N MET A 495 18.90 8.46 0.04
CA MET A 495 19.31 7.05 0.02
C MET A 495 19.34 6.50 -1.41
N SER A 496 18.32 6.72 -2.24
CA SER A 496 18.27 6.23 -3.63
C SER A 496 19.40 6.81 -4.52
N ARG A 497 19.90 8.03 -4.21
CA ARG A 497 21.02 8.63 -4.94
C ARG A 497 22.41 8.12 -4.53
N ARG A 498 22.57 7.49 -3.37
CA ARG A 498 23.84 6.89 -2.95
C ARG A 498 24.13 5.53 -3.59
N GLY A 499 23.10 4.78 -4.00
CA GLY A 499 23.21 3.51 -4.72
C GLY A 499 23.76 3.60 -6.15
N LYS A 500 23.87 4.79 -6.74
CA LYS A 500 24.42 5.00 -8.10
C LYS A 500 25.93 5.30 -8.11
N LYS A 501 26.73 4.59 -7.34
CA LYS A 501 28.17 4.50 -7.59
C LYS A 501 28.46 3.18 -8.28
N THR A 502 28.59 3.27 -9.61
CA THR A 502 29.20 2.26 -10.49
C THR A 502 30.50 1.72 -9.92
N TYR A 503 30.58 0.43 -9.84
CA TYR A 503 31.82 -0.32 -9.95
C TYR A 503 31.89 -0.98 -11.32
#